data_304ad677d554e365d763a6acccdc16a3
#
_entry.id   304ad677d554e365d763a6acccdc16a3
#
_cell.length_a   1.000
_cell.length_b   1.000
_cell.length_c   1.000
_cell.angle_alpha   90.00
_cell.angle_beta   90.00
_cell.angle_gamma   90.00
#
_symmetry.space_group_name_H-M   'P 1'
#
loop_
_entity.id
_entity.type
_entity.pdbx_description
1 polymer ?
#
loop_
_entity_poly.entity_id
_entity_poly.type
_entity_poly.pdbx_seq_one_letter_code
_entity_poly.pdbx_strand_id
1 'polypeptide(L)'
;MKSIKLRLVIHYLPMIMFTIIASIIFKLFTSVTDTIVFTTDVSGYISVFFLSITLLIGPFNLIFRRKNPLSTDIRRDIGIYGGILAVIHSVVGLFAHLRGRPWLYFVKETETGFVINLDNFGIANYTGLLATLFIILLVAISNNASITALKASKWKTLQRTSYLMFILVIVHSIYYREVLPEKEILTSIYMFIIALIIVIQLVGMRLKLAKG
;
A
#
# COMPACT_ATOMS: atom_id res chain seq x y z
N MET A 1 -16.55 15.83 15.11
CA MET A 1 -15.90 15.66 13.78
C MET A 1 -15.30 16.99 13.34
N LYS A 2 -14.01 17.00 12.96
CA LYS A 2 -13.40 18.20 12.35
C LYS A 2 -14.07 18.48 11.00
N SER A 3 -14.23 19.76 10.63
CA SER A 3 -14.78 20.11 9.32
C SER A 3 -13.92 19.51 8.20
N ILE A 4 -14.50 19.22 7.03
CA ILE A 4 -13.78 18.68 5.87
C ILE A 4 -12.62 19.62 5.48
N LYS A 5 -12.82 20.93 5.49
CA LYS A 5 -11.77 21.93 5.21
C LYS A 5 -10.58 21.80 6.16
N LEU A 6 -10.85 21.64 7.46
CA LEU A 6 -9.79 21.48 8.48
C LEU A 6 -9.01 20.17 8.30
N ARG A 7 -9.68 19.07 7.91
CA ARG A 7 -9.03 17.79 7.61
C ARG A 7 -8.14 17.88 6.37
N LEU A 8 -8.59 18.57 5.31
CA LEU A 8 -7.78 18.79 4.12
C LEU A 8 -6.46 19.49 4.47
N VAL A 9 -6.52 20.56 5.28
CA VAL A 9 -5.31 21.31 5.67
C VAL A 9 -4.43 20.53 6.64
N ILE A 10 -5.00 19.92 7.69
CA ILE A 10 -4.19 19.32 8.76
C ILE A 10 -3.68 17.91 8.39
N HIS A 11 -4.44 17.13 7.60
CA HIS A 11 -4.07 15.76 7.28
C HIS A 11 -3.49 15.64 5.87
N TYR A 12 -4.22 16.11 4.84
CA TYR A 12 -3.83 15.87 3.45
C TYR A 12 -2.70 16.77 2.97
N LEU A 13 -2.67 18.05 3.35
CA LEU A 13 -1.59 18.95 2.92
C LEU A 13 -0.19 18.44 3.37
N PRO A 14 0.04 18.03 4.62
CA PRO A 14 1.33 17.44 5.00
C PRO A 14 1.68 16.17 4.22
N MET A 15 0.70 15.30 3.91
CA MET A 15 0.93 14.08 3.12
C MET A 15 1.30 14.42 1.67
N ILE A 16 0.66 15.41 1.07
CA ILE A 16 0.99 15.90 -0.28
C ILE A 16 2.40 16.50 -0.29
N MET A 17 2.74 17.36 0.68
CA MET A 17 4.08 17.93 0.79
C MET A 17 5.15 16.84 0.95
N PHE A 18 4.90 15.85 1.83
CA PHE A 18 5.78 14.70 1.97
C PHE A 18 5.95 13.96 0.65
N THR A 19 4.87 13.71 -0.08
CA THR A 19 4.91 13.04 -1.39
C THR A 19 5.76 13.81 -2.39
N ILE A 20 5.62 15.12 -2.47
CA ILE A 20 6.42 15.98 -3.36
C ILE A 20 7.89 15.90 -2.99
N ILE A 21 8.24 16.09 -1.71
CA ILE A 21 9.62 16.04 -1.23
C ILE A 21 10.23 14.65 -1.47
N ALA A 22 9.52 13.58 -1.13
CA ALA A 22 9.98 12.22 -1.36
C ALA A 22 10.18 11.92 -2.85
N SER A 23 9.32 12.44 -3.73
CA SER A 23 9.45 12.30 -5.19
C SER A 23 10.70 13.02 -5.71
N ILE A 24 10.99 14.22 -5.20
CA ILE A 24 12.21 14.97 -5.56
C ILE A 24 13.45 14.20 -5.09
N ILE A 25 13.45 13.74 -3.84
CA ILE A 25 14.55 12.94 -3.29
C ILE A 25 14.75 11.67 -4.13
N PHE A 26 13.68 10.92 -4.43
CA PHE A 26 13.75 9.73 -5.27
C PHE A 26 14.37 10.04 -6.64
N LYS A 27 13.98 11.14 -7.27
CA LYS A 27 14.53 11.58 -8.57
C LYS A 27 16.02 11.89 -8.50
N LEU A 28 16.51 12.46 -7.38
CA LEU A 28 17.93 12.77 -7.19
C LEU A 28 18.80 11.51 -7.00
N PHE A 29 18.22 10.45 -6.42
CA PHE A 29 18.94 9.20 -6.11
C PHE A 29 18.74 8.09 -7.15
N THR A 30 17.92 8.32 -8.18
CA THR A 30 17.67 7.33 -9.23
C THR A 30 17.96 7.90 -10.61
N SER A 31 18.47 7.05 -11.50
CA SER A 31 18.70 7.38 -12.93
C SER A 31 17.46 7.20 -13.81
N VAL A 32 16.29 6.99 -13.21
CA VAL A 32 15.04 6.77 -13.96
C VAL A 32 14.66 8.03 -14.73
N THR A 33 14.71 7.95 -16.06
CA THR A 33 14.37 9.06 -16.99
C THR A 33 12.93 8.97 -17.47
N ASP A 34 12.39 7.76 -17.59
CA ASP A 34 11.04 7.51 -18.05
C ASP A 34 10.00 7.93 -16.99
N THR A 35 9.12 8.86 -17.37
CA THR A 35 8.12 9.43 -16.47
C THR A 35 7.09 8.41 -16.00
N ILE A 36 6.72 7.41 -16.82
CA ILE A 36 5.76 6.37 -16.46
C ILE A 36 6.39 5.45 -15.42
N VAL A 37 7.61 4.97 -15.67
CA VAL A 37 8.37 4.14 -14.71
C VAL A 37 8.59 4.91 -13.41
N PHE A 38 9.04 6.16 -13.48
CA PHE A 38 9.21 7.03 -12.31
C PHE A 38 7.93 7.16 -11.49
N THR A 39 6.80 7.47 -12.14
CA THR A 39 5.51 7.63 -11.45
C THR A 39 5.06 6.32 -10.80
N THR A 40 5.25 5.19 -11.50
CA THR A 40 4.95 3.86 -10.98
C THR A 40 5.75 3.57 -9.71
N ASP A 41 7.06 3.74 -9.76
CA ASP A 41 7.95 3.45 -8.64
C ASP A 41 7.63 4.33 -7.42
N VAL A 42 7.60 5.65 -7.63
CA VAL A 42 7.38 6.63 -6.55
C VAL A 42 6.03 6.42 -5.89
N SER A 43 4.96 6.28 -6.67
CA SER A 43 3.62 6.07 -6.11
C SER A 43 3.52 4.75 -5.35
N GLY A 44 4.20 3.69 -5.81
CA GLY A 44 4.26 2.41 -5.12
C GLY A 44 4.96 2.51 -3.75
N TYR A 45 6.19 3.03 -3.71
CA TYR A 45 6.95 3.16 -2.46
C TYR A 45 6.26 4.07 -1.44
N ILE A 46 5.74 5.23 -1.87
CA ILE A 46 5.05 6.17 -0.97
C ILE A 46 3.71 5.59 -0.50
N SER A 47 2.98 4.88 -1.37
CA SER A 47 1.75 4.18 -1.00
C SER A 47 2.00 3.21 0.16
N VAL A 48 2.99 2.33 0.02
CA VAL A 48 3.32 1.35 1.07
C VAL A 48 3.76 2.03 2.35
N PHE A 49 4.52 3.12 2.29
CA PHE A 49 4.87 3.92 3.46
C PHE A 49 3.63 4.38 4.23
N PHE A 50 2.65 5.00 3.58
CA PHE A 50 1.42 5.45 4.24
C PHE A 50 0.54 4.30 4.72
N LEU A 51 0.39 3.23 3.93
CA LEU A 51 -0.36 2.04 4.34
C LEU A 51 0.28 1.38 5.58
N SER A 52 1.61 1.34 5.64
CA SER A 52 2.36 0.85 6.79
C SER A 52 2.08 1.65 8.06
N ILE A 53 2.05 2.97 7.97
CA ILE A 53 1.70 3.84 9.09
C ILE A 53 0.29 3.49 9.62
N THR A 54 -0.68 3.25 8.75
CA THR A 54 -2.04 2.89 9.19
C THR A 54 -2.07 1.58 9.98
N LEU A 55 -1.22 0.61 9.61
CA LEU A 55 -1.10 -0.66 10.31
C LEU A 55 -0.39 -0.50 11.66
N LEU A 56 0.58 0.41 11.77
CA LEU A 56 1.38 0.64 12.97
C LEU A 56 0.66 1.46 14.05
N ILE A 57 -0.30 2.31 13.70
CA ILE A 57 -1.02 3.17 14.67
C ILE A 57 -1.67 2.34 15.79
N GLY A 58 -2.28 1.20 15.45
CA GLY A 58 -2.93 0.33 16.44
C GLY A 58 -1.95 -0.24 17.48
N PRO A 59 -0.91 -0.98 17.06
CA PRO A 59 0.13 -1.49 17.95
C PRO A 59 0.83 -0.41 18.76
N PHE A 60 1.19 0.73 18.17
CA PHE A 60 1.82 1.83 18.90
C PHE A 60 0.93 2.38 20.02
N ASN A 61 -0.36 2.55 19.80
CA ASN A 61 -1.28 2.96 20.86
C ASN A 61 -1.29 1.96 22.05
N LEU A 62 -1.12 0.66 21.77
CA LEU A 62 -1.03 -0.38 22.83
C LEU A 62 0.32 -0.37 23.53
N ILE A 63 1.43 -0.31 22.76
CA ILE A 63 2.80 -0.32 23.30
C ILE A 63 3.04 0.88 24.20
N PHE A 64 2.69 2.08 23.73
CA PHE A 64 2.92 3.31 24.48
C PHE A 64 1.81 3.63 25.50
N ARG A 65 0.84 2.72 25.71
CA ARG A 65 -0.27 2.88 26.68
C ARG A 65 -0.90 4.27 26.62
N ARG A 66 -1.12 4.80 25.42
CA ARG A 66 -1.58 6.18 25.21
C ARG A 66 -2.93 6.40 25.86
N LYS A 67 -3.03 7.37 26.75
CA LYS A 67 -4.31 7.85 27.33
C LYS A 67 -5.20 8.46 26.24
N ASN A 68 -4.60 9.18 25.27
CA ASN A 68 -5.27 9.73 24.08
C ASN A 68 -4.74 9.02 22.83
N PRO A 69 -5.37 7.94 22.35
CA PRO A 69 -4.96 7.26 21.13
C PRO A 69 -5.09 8.21 19.92
N LEU A 70 -4.21 8.04 18.93
CA LEU A 70 -4.34 8.73 17.67
C LEU A 70 -5.73 8.49 17.07
N SER A 71 -6.36 9.58 16.62
CA SER A 71 -7.76 9.54 16.20
C SER A 71 -7.95 8.57 15.02
N THR A 72 -9.10 7.93 14.99
CA THR A 72 -9.51 7.08 13.88
C THR A 72 -9.59 7.85 12.56
N ASP A 73 -9.83 9.17 12.63
CA ASP A 73 -9.88 10.03 11.43
C ASP A 73 -8.52 10.16 10.76
N ILE A 74 -7.43 10.38 11.53
CA ILE A 74 -6.08 10.44 10.97
C ILE A 74 -5.70 9.12 10.32
N ARG A 75 -5.94 8.00 11.01
CA ARG A 75 -5.66 6.66 10.49
C ARG A 75 -6.40 6.41 9.17
N ARG A 76 -7.68 6.81 9.12
CA ARG A 76 -8.51 6.67 7.93
C ARG A 76 -8.00 7.53 6.78
N ASP A 77 -7.66 8.79 7.02
CA ASP A 77 -7.18 9.71 5.99
C ASP A 77 -5.83 9.26 5.41
N ILE A 78 -4.91 8.80 6.26
CA ILE A 78 -3.64 8.22 5.81
C ILE A 78 -3.88 6.97 4.95
N GLY A 79 -4.81 6.09 5.35
CA GLY A 79 -5.18 4.90 4.60
C GLY A 79 -5.81 5.21 3.24
N ILE A 80 -6.71 6.21 3.17
CA ILE A 80 -7.31 6.66 1.92
C ILE A 80 -6.22 7.23 0.99
N TYR A 81 -5.34 8.09 1.50
CA TYR A 81 -4.28 8.71 0.72
C TYR A 81 -3.30 7.67 0.17
N GLY A 82 -2.81 6.76 1.03
CA GLY A 82 -1.96 5.65 0.60
C GLY A 82 -2.66 4.73 -0.41
N GLY A 83 -3.95 4.47 -0.22
CA GLY A 83 -4.76 3.68 -1.15
C GLY A 83 -4.91 4.35 -2.52
N ILE A 84 -5.11 5.67 -2.59
CA ILE A 84 -5.15 6.42 -3.85
C ILE A 84 -3.80 6.29 -4.59
N LEU A 85 -2.68 6.44 -3.89
CA LEU A 85 -1.35 6.28 -4.49
C LEU A 85 -1.12 4.84 -4.98
N ALA A 86 -1.63 3.82 -4.27
CA ALA A 86 -1.57 2.43 -4.71
C ALA A 86 -2.36 2.19 -6.00
N VAL A 87 -3.54 2.80 -6.13
CA VAL A 87 -4.32 2.72 -7.38
C VAL A 87 -3.59 3.42 -8.53
N ILE A 88 -2.98 4.59 -8.28
CA ILE A 88 -2.14 5.28 -9.28
C ILE A 88 -0.99 4.36 -9.69
N HIS A 89 -0.26 3.77 -8.73
CA HIS A 89 0.80 2.79 -8.99
C HIS A 89 0.32 1.66 -9.91
N SER A 90 -0.82 1.06 -9.58
CA SER A 90 -1.35 -0.09 -10.33
C SER A 90 -1.77 0.27 -11.74
N VAL A 91 -2.46 1.41 -11.93
CA VAL A 91 -2.93 1.86 -13.25
C VAL A 91 -1.75 2.28 -14.12
N VAL A 92 -0.86 3.13 -13.60
CA VAL A 92 0.31 3.61 -14.35
C VAL A 92 1.30 2.48 -14.61
N GLY A 93 1.43 1.55 -13.65
CA GLY A 93 2.30 0.38 -13.74
C GLY A 93 1.99 -0.52 -14.94
N LEU A 94 0.72 -0.65 -15.34
CA LEU A 94 0.33 -1.39 -16.54
C LEU A 94 0.95 -0.85 -17.84
N PHE A 95 1.47 0.37 -17.82
CA PHE A 95 2.13 1.01 -18.95
C PHE A 95 3.66 1.11 -18.80
N ALA A 96 4.22 0.65 -17.68
CA ALA A 96 5.65 0.81 -17.40
C ALA A 96 6.55 -0.06 -18.29
N HIS A 97 6.25 -1.35 -18.43
CA HIS A 97 7.10 -2.31 -19.16
C HIS A 97 6.52 -2.72 -20.51
N LEU A 98 5.25 -3.08 -20.57
CA LEU A 98 4.60 -3.68 -21.74
C LEU A 98 3.61 -2.68 -22.38
N ARG A 99 4.11 -1.53 -22.78
CA ARG A 99 3.31 -0.43 -23.35
C ARG A 99 2.47 -0.89 -24.53
N GLY A 100 1.16 -0.59 -24.44
CA GLY A 100 0.19 -0.95 -25.47
C GLY A 100 -0.32 -2.39 -25.40
N ARG A 101 0.26 -3.26 -24.55
CA ARG A 101 -0.16 -4.64 -24.37
C ARG A 101 -0.29 -5.03 -22.88
N PRO A 102 -1.19 -4.39 -22.10
CA PRO A 102 -1.29 -4.62 -20.65
C PRO A 102 -1.72 -6.06 -20.28
N TRP A 103 -2.34 -6.82 -21.20
CA TRP A 103 -2.68 -8.23 -20.96
C TRP A 103 -1.44 -9.11 -20.77
N LEU A 104 -0.30 -8.76 -21.37
CA LEU A 104 0.95 -9.52 -21.25
C LEU A 104 1.56 -9.52 -19.84
N TYR A 105 1.04 -8.71 -18.93
CA TYR A 105 1.35 -8.83 -17.51
C TYR A 105 0.78 -10.11 -16.90
N PHE A 106 -0.25 -10.70 -17.52
CA PHE A 106 -1.00 -11.83 -16.99
C PHE A 106 -0.93 -13.07 -17.89
N VAL A 107 -0.71 -12.91 -19.18
CA VAL A 107 -0.60 -14.01 -20.14
C VAL A 107 0.66 -13.90 -20.97
N LYS A 108 1.15 -15.03 -21.49
CA LYS A 108 2.24 -15.11 -22.46
C LYS A 108 1.68 -15.46 -23.83
N GLU A 109 2.20 -14.83 -24.86
CA GLU A 109 1.97 -15.22 -26.27
C GLU A 109 2.83 -16.45 -26.58
N THR A 110 2.22 -17.46 -27.18
CA THR A 110 2.86 -18.68 -27.68
C THR A 110 2.43 -18.90 -29.14
N GLU A 111 3.10 -19.81 -29.83
CA GLU A 111 2.74 -20.17 -31.21
C GLU A 111 1.30 -20.69 -31.33
N THR A 112 0.75 -21.29 -30.29
CA THR A 112 -0.60 -21.85 -30.23
C THR A 112 -1.64 -20.92 -29.63
N GLY A 113 -1.27 -19.68 -29.20
CA GLY A 113 -2.18 -18.72 -28.60
C GLY A 113 -1.68 -18.15 -27.27
N PHE A 114 -2.60 -17.81 -26.35
CA PHE A 114 -2.25 -17.24 -25.04
C PHE A 114 -2.28 -18.31 -23.95
N VAL A 115 -1.28 -18.30 -23.08
CA VAL A 115 -1.23 -19.12 -21.86
C VAL A 115 -1.08 -18.22 -20.63
N ILE A 116 -1.60 -18.69 -19.49
CA ILE A 116 -1.48 -17.96 -18.22
C ILE A 116 0.02 -17.82 -17.84
N ASN A 117 0.43 -16.61 -17.49
CA ASN A 117 1.80 -16.37 -17.07
C ASN A 117 1.99 -16.72 -15.59
N LEU A 118 2.64 -17.83 -15.29
CA LEU A 118 2.92 -18.30 -13.92
C LEU A 118 4.40 -18.16 -13.51
N ASP A 119 5.20 -17.40 -14.28
CA ASP A 119 6.54 -17.05 -13.84
C ASP A 119 6.54 -15.95 -12.74
N ASN A 120 7.73 -15.58 -12.26
CA ASN A 120 7.88 -14.57 -11.21
C ASN A 120 7.19 -13.24 -11.57
N PHE A 121 7.27 -12.83 -12.86
CA PHE A 121 6.62 -11.63 -13.33
C PHE A 121 5.08 -11.74 -13.31
N GLY A 122 4.54 -12.86 -13.80
CA GLY A 122 3.10 -13.11 -13.76
C GLY A 122 2.56 -13.19 -12.33
N ILE A 123 3.22 -13.95 -11.45
CA ILE A 123 2.82 -14.06 -10.04
C ILE A 123 2.85 -12.71 -9.34
N ALA A 124 3.89 -11.88 -9.59
CA ALA A 124 3.95 -10.52 -9.08
C ALA A 124 2.72 -9.72 -9.50
N ASN A 125 2.33 -9.78 -10.76
CA ASN A 125 1.20 -9.02 -11.29
C ASN A 125 -0.15 -9.52 -10.79
N TYR A 126 -0.36 -10.82 -10.65
CA TYR A 126 -1.59 -11.37 -10.06
C TYR A 126 -1.74 -10.95 -8.60
N THR A 127 -0.68 -11.04 -7.81
CA THR A 127 -0.72 -10.64 -6.39
C THR A 127 -0.91 -9.14 -6.23
N GLY A 128 -0.28 -8.33 -7.11
CA GLY A 128 -0.48 -6.88 -7.17
C GLY A 128 -1.92 -6.49 -7.55
N LEU A 129 -2.50 -7.17 -8.56
CA LEU A 129 -3.89 -6.95 -8.96
C LEU A 129 -4.85 -7.26 -7.82
N LEU A 130 -4.67 -8.42 -7.17
CA LEU A 130 -5.52 -8.82 -6.04
C LEU A 130 -5.36 -7.84 -4.86
N ALA A 131 -4.14 -7.40 -4.54
CA ALA A 131 -3.90 -6.36 -3.53
C ALA A 131 -4.63 -5.06 -3.87
N THR A 132 -4.60 -4.64 -5.14
CA THR A 132 -5.29 -3.44 -5.62
C THR A 132 -6.81 -3.54 -5.45
N LEU A 133 -7.42 -4.70 -5.72
CA LEU A 133 -8.85 -4.91 -5.48
C LEU A 133 -9.20 -4.76 -3.99
N PHE A 134 -8.39 -5.31 -3.09
CA PHE A 134 -8.57 -5.10 -1.64
C PHE A 134 -8.40 -3.63 -1.26
N ILE A 135 -7.43 -2.91 -1.83
CA ILE A 135 -7.21 -1.49 -1.56
C ILE A 135 -8.43 -0.67 -1.99
N ILE A 136 -8.95 -0.90 -3.20
CA ILE A 136 -10.14 -0.22 -3.71
C ILE A 136 -11.33 -0.47 -2.77
N LEU A 137 -11.56 -1.71 -2.36
CA LEU A 137 -12.61 -2.06 -1.40
C LEU A 137 -12.42 -1.31 -0.08
N LEU A 138 -11.20 -1.34 0.50
CA LEU A 138 -10.91 -0.69 1.77
C LEU A 138 -11.09 0.83 1.71
N VAL A 139 -10.67 1.47 0.62
CA VAL A 139 -10.88 2.90 0.39
C VAL A 139 -12.38 3.22 0.25
N ALA A 140 -13.11 2.43 -0.55
CA ALA A 140 -14.54 2.61 -0.78
C ALA A 140 -15.37 2.53 0.52
N ILE A 141 -15.01 1.63 1.46
CA ILE A 141 -15.70 1.51 2.75
C ILE A 141 -15.14 2.43 3.84
N SER A 142 -14.12 3.24 3.54
CA SER A 142 -13.48 4.15 4.52
C SER A 142 -14.23 5.47 4.67
N ASN A 143 -15.55 5.43 4.85
CA ASN A 143 -16.41 6.60 5.03
C ASN A 143 -17.48 6.35 6.10
N ASN A 144 -18.14 7.43 6.55
CA ASN A 144 -19.13 7.35 7.62
C ASN A 144 -20.40 6.61 7.21
N ALA A 145 -20.83 6.74 5.95
CA ALA A 145 -22.01 6.03 5.44
C ALA A 145 -21.79 4.52 5.50
N SER A 146 -20.61 4.04 5.13
CA SER A 146 -20.24 2.62 5.23
C SER A 146 -20.21 2.13 6.69
N ILE A 147 -19.69 2.94 7.62
CA ILE A 147 -19.69 2.58 9.05
C ILE A 147 -21.12 2.43 9.56
N THR A 148 -22.02 3.33 9.17
CA THR A 148 -23.44 3.29 9.57
C THR A 148 -24.15 2.11 8.94
N ALA A 149 -23.99 1.89 7.64
CA ALA A 149 -24.66 0.81 6.89
C ALA A 149 -24.21 -0.58 7.35
N LEU A 150 -22.91 -0.79 7.53
CA LEU A 150 -22.33 -2.08 7.90
C LEU A 150 -22.37 -2.36 9.41
N LYS A 151 -22.66 -1.37 10.24
CA LYS A 151 -22.45 -1.36 11.68
C LYS A 151 -20.95 -1.51 12.04
N ALA A 152 -20.54 -0.93 13.15
CA ALA A 152 -19.12 -0.84 13.54
C ALA A 152 -18.40 -2.20 13.61
N SER A 153 -19.10 -3.28 14.01
CA SER A 153 -18.51 -4.61 14.12
C SER A 153 -18.14 -5.19 12.75
N LYS A 154 -19.10 -5.25 11.82
CA LYS A 154 -18.87 -5.76 10.46
C LYS A 154 -17.86 -4.89 9.71
N TRP A 155 -17.96 -3.56 9.85
CA TRP A 155 -17.00 -2.64 9.28
C TRP A 155 -15.56 -2.92 9.75
N LYS A 156 -15.35 -3.13 11.07
CA LYS A 156 -14.04 -3.50 11.62
C LYS A 156 -13.53 -4.83 11.08
N THR A 157 -14.41 -5.81 10.88
CA THR A 157 -14.04 -7.12 10.30
C THR A 157 -13.55 -6.94 8.86
N LEU A 158 -14.25 -6.16 8.04
CA LEU A 158 -13.81 -5.84 6.68
C LEU A 158 -12.47 -5.07 6.68
N GLN A 159 -12.30 -4.09 7.58
CA GLN A 159 -11.02 -3.37 7.69
C GLN A 159 -9.83 -4.29 8.04
N ARG A 160 -10.05 -5.45 8.65
CA ARG A 160 -8.98 -6.44 8.92
C ARG A 160 -8.45 -7.11 7.65
N THR A 161 -9.16 -7.06 6.53
CA THR A 161 -8.62 -7.54 5.24
C THR A 161 -7.40 -6.73 4.79
N SER A 162 -7.14 -5.57 5.42
CA SER A 162 -5.89 -4.82 5.26
C SER A 162 -4.63 -5.64 5.57
N TYR A 163 -4.71 -6.63 6.46
CA TYR A 163 -3.59 -7.54 6.71
C TYR A 163 -3.35 -8.49 5.55
N LEU A 164 -4.42 -9.05 4.97
CA LEU A 164 -4.33 -9.90 3.78
C LEU A 164 -3.78 -9.08 2.59
N MET A 165 -4.33 -7.89 2.38
CA MET A 165 -3.82 -6.95 1.37
C MET A 165 -2.33 -6.70 1.54
N PHE A 166 -1.86 -6.46 2.78
CA PHE A 166 -0.45 -6.20 3.05
C PHE A 166 0.45 -7.40 2.76
N ILE A 167 -0.02 -8.63 3.06
CA ILE A 167 0.68 -9.87 2.68
C ILE A 167 0.81 -9.96 1.16
N LEU A 168 -0.25 -9.67 0.42
CA LEU A 168 -0.21 -9.68 -1.06
C LEU A 168 0.78 -8.63 -1.61
N VAL A 169 0.86 -7.44 -1.00
CA VAL A 169 1.86 -6.41 -1.35
C VAL A 169 3.28 -6.91 -1.10
N ILE A 170 3.51 -7.64 0.01
CA ILE A 170 4.83 -8.23 0.30
C ILE A 170 5.20 -9.26 -0.78
N VAL A 171 4.29 -10.18 -1.10
CA VAL A 171 4.51 -11.20 -2.13
C VAL A 171 4.77 -10.54 -3.48
N HIS A 172 3.95 -9.58 -3.89
CA HIS A 172 4.15 -8.77 -5.10
C HIS A 172 5.57 -8.17 -5.15
N SER A 173 6.02 -7.55 -4.06
CA SER A 173 7.33 -6.89 -3.99
C SER A 173 8.49 -7.88 -4.05
N ILE A 174 8.37 -9.06 -3.43
CA ILE A 174 9.40 -10.11 -3.46
C ILE A 174 9.58 -10.61 -4.90
N TYR A 175 8.49 -10.96 -5.58
CA TYR A 175 8.57 -11.45 -6.95
C TYR A 175 9.04 -10.39 -7.95
N TYR A 176 8.70 -9.12 -7.75
CA TYR A 176 9.23 -8.02 -8.57
C TYR A 176 10.73 -7.80 -8.37
N ARG A 177 11.27 -8.04 -7.18
CA ARG A 177 12.72 -7.99 -6.92
C ARG A 177 13.48 -8.99 -7.80
N GLU A 178 12.96 -10.21 -7.95
CA GLU A 178 13.57 -11.23 -8.81
C GLU A 178 13.60 -10.81 -10.30
N VAL A 179 12.66 -9.95 -10.71
CA VAL A 179 12.53 -9.48 -12.10
C VAL A 179 13.37 -8.22 -12.36
N LEU A 180 13.59 -7.36 -11.34
CA LEU A 180 14.26 -6.07 -11.46
C LEU A 180 15.42 -5.94 -10.44
N PRO A 181 16.52 -6.66 -10.60
CA PRO A 181 17.63 -6.69 -9.63
C PRO A 181 18.36 -5.35 -9.49
N GLU A 182 18.28 -4.46 -10.47
CA GLU A 182 18.92 -3.13 -10.43
C GLU A 182 18.42 -2.20 -9.31
N LYS A 183 17.30 -2.55 -8.67
CA LYS A 183 16.72 -1.79 -7.54
C LYS A 183 17.05 -2.39 -6.16
N GLU A 184 18.13 -3.14 -6.05
CA GLU A 184 18.45 -3.95 -4.86
C GLU A 184 18.51 -3.15 -3.56
N ILE A 185 19.15 -1.98 -3.54
CA ILE A 185 19.30 -1.15 -2.33
C ILE A 185 17.93 -0.68 -1.83
N LEU A 186 17.11 -0.10 -2.71
CA LEU A 186 15.77 0.37 -2.34
C LEU A 186 14.89 -0.78 -1.85
N THR A 187 14.97 -1.92 -2.51
CA THR A 187 14.22 -3.12 -2.13
C THR A 187 14.69 -3.66 -0.78
N SER A 188 15.98 -3.62 -0.48
CA SER A 188 16.52 -4.07 0.82
C SER A 188 16.04 -3.18 1.97
N ILE A 189 16.06 -1.86 1.81
CA ILE A 189 15.49 -0.91 2.78
C ILE A 189 14.00 -1.18 2.98
N TYR A 190 13.27 -1.39 1.91
CA TYR A 190 11.84 -1.70 1.94
C TYR A 190 11.55 -3.00 2.70
N MET A 191 12.29 -4.08 2.43
CA MET A 191 12.12 -5.36 3.12
C MET A 191 12.46 -5.24 4.61
N PHE A 192 13.46 -4.44 5.00
CA PHE A 192 13.75 -4.14 6.39
C PHE A 192 12.58 -3.44 7.08
N ILE A 193 11.97 -2.44 6.43
CA ILE A 193 10.78 -1.75 6.95
C ILE A 193 9.61 -2.73 7.13
N ILE A 194 9.37 -3.62 6.17
CA ILE A 194 8.34 -4.65 6.27
C ILE A 194 8.60 -5.57 7.47
N ALA A 195 9.82 -6.06 7.64
CA ALA A 195 10.17 -6.91 8.77
C ALA A 195 9.90 -6.21 10.12
N LEU A 196 10.29 -4.94 10.23
CA LEU A 196 10.01 -4.11 11.41
C LEU A 196 8.51 -3.98 11.68
N ILE A 197 7.69 -3.77 10.64
CA ILE A 197 6.22 -3.69 10.76
C ILE A 197 5.67 -5.00 11.30
N ILE A 198 6.11 -6.15 10.77
CA ILE A 198 5.66 -7.46 11.22
C ILE A 198 6.00 -7.67 12.71
N VAL A 199 7.22 -7.34 13.13
CA VAL A 199 7.65 -7.45 14.53
C VAL A 199 6.75 -6.59 15.44
N ILE A 200 6.52 -5.32 15.08
CA ILE A 200 5.69 -4.42 15.86
C ILE A 200 4.24 -4.92 15.94
N GLN A 201 3.70 -5.50 14.86
CA GLN A 201 2.37 -6.11 14.85
C GLN A 201 2.28 -7.31 15.78
N LEU A 202 3.29 -8.20 15.77
CA LEU A 202 3.35 -9.36 16.67
C LEU A 202 3.44 -8.94 18.14
N VAL A 203 4.22 -7.93 18.46
CA VAL A 203 4.28 -7.35 19.82
C VAL A 203 2.91 -6.79 20.23
N GLY A 204 2.27 -6.02 19.35
CA GLY A 204 0.93 -5.47 19.59
C GLY A 204 -0.12 -6.56 19.83
N MET A 205 -0.09 -7.65 19.08
CA MET A 205 -0.98 -8.80 19.27
C MET A 205 -0.76 -9.48 20.63
N ARG A 206 0.50 -9.74 21.00
CA ARG A 206 0.83 -10.31 22.32
C ARG A 206 0.33 -9.44 23.47
N LEU A 207 0.56 -8.11 23.40
CA LEU A 207 0.07 -7.18 24.41
C LEU A 207 -1.47 -7.13 24.52
N LYS A 208 -2.16 -7.34 23.40
CA LYS A 208 -3.63 -7.41 23.40
C LYS A 208 -4.13 -8.69 24.08
N LEU A 209 -3.52 -9.84 23.78
CA LEU A 209 -3.86 -11.14 24.37
C LEU A 209 -3.55 -11.18 25.87
N ALA A 210 -2.51 -10.49 26.34
CA ALA A 210 -2.16 -10.42 27.76
C ALA A 210 -3.11 -9.52 28.59
N LYS A 211 -4.00 -8.76 27.96
CA LYS A 211 -4.97 -7.87 28.63
C LYS A 211 -6.41 -8.38 28.62
N GLY A 212 -6.69 -9.44 27.87
CA GLY A 212 -8.01 -10.10 27.82
C GLY A 212 -8.05 -11.35 28.61
#